data_e18aaff8eccae99741c21561bfb5a7d5
#
_entry.id   e18aaff8eccae99741c21561bfb5a7d5
#
_cell.length_a   1.000
_cell.length_b   1.000
_cell.length_c   1.000
_cell.angle_alpha   90.00
_cell.angle_beta   90.00
_cell.angle_gamma   90.00
#
_symmetry.space_group_name_H-M   'P 1'
#
loop_
_entity.id
_entity.type
_entity.pdbx_description
1 polymer ?
#
loop_
_entity_poly.entity_id
_entity_poly.type
_entity_poly.pdbx_seq_one_letter_code
_entity_poly.pdbx_strand_id
1 'polypeptide(L)'
;FQAEDGIRDSVASRGLGDVYKRQDPEASRIQDQSTGWNSNYKSGKGVDTISSGIEGAWTQSPIKWDMGYFDCLFNHEWELTKSPAGAHQWTPKQNGQKIKMVPDAHDKNKMHPPMMQTTDISLRMDPSYGPISKHFFNNPDEFADAFARAWFKLTHRDMGPRACYLGSEVPKEELIWQDPVKKPKYKLKAKDIKDLKSQISKSKLSVSELVSTAWASASTYRGSDKRGGANGARIRLEPQINWEVNNNGKTTKVISALEKIQNKFNTKKKSVSLADLIVLGGNVGIEMAAKKAGKKIEVQFYPGRGDATQEQTDVHSFGLLEPQADGFRNYNKDEKTKVSAEEKLIDKSQLMGLTAPEMTVLLGGMRVLDTNFDNSKNGVFTKKPGTLTNDYFVNLLDMNTTWKETDSSEQLFEGKDRKTNKVKWHGTRVDLIFGSNSQLRALAEVYACNDSSDKFINDFVSAWTKVMNSDRFDLKLN
;
A
#
# COMPACT_ATOMS: atom_id res chain seq x y z
N PHE A 1 5.69 12.24 -15.63
CA PHE A 1 4.23 12.19 -15.50
C PHE A 1 3.83 12.51 -14.07
N GLN A 2 3.96 13.78 -13.67
CA GLN A 2 3.45 14.31 -12.40
C GLN A 2 1.92 14.48 -12.40
N ALA A 3 1.25 14.11 -13.48
CA ALA A 3 -0.19 14.23 -13.59
C ALA A 3 -0.99 13.26 -12.70
N GLU A 4 -0.37 12.19 -12.19
CA GLU A 4 -1.09 11.23 -11.34
C GLU A 4 -1.46 11.81 -9.97
N ASP A 5 -0.60 12.59 -9.35
CA ASP A 5 -0.90 13.17 -8.03
C ASP A 5 -1.84 14.38 -8.15
N GLY A 6 -1.68 15.20 -9.19
CA GLY A 6 -2.60 16.30 -9.46
C GLY A 6 -3.99 15.82 -9.87
N ILE A 7 -4.11 14.69 -10.55
CA ILE A 7 -5.39 14.08 -10.91
C ILE A 7 -6.04 13.38 -9.71
N ARG A 8 -5.27 12.73 -8.83
CA ARG A 8 -5.81 12.14 -7.60
C ARG A 8 -6.33 13.20 -6.63
N ASP A 9 -5.63 14.29 -6.43
CA ASP A 9 -6.05 15.30 -5.45
C ASP A 9 -7.07 16.31 -5.99
N SER A 10 -7.09 16.60 -7.28
CA SER A 10 -7.95 17.69 -7.79
C SER A 10 -9.16 17.25 -8.60
N VAL A 11 -9.12 16.12 -9.30
CA VAL A 11 -10.21 15.71 -10.20
C VAL A 11 -10.73 14.30 -9.89
N ALA A 12 -9.88 13.31 -9.67
CA ALA A 12 -10.34 11.93 -9.41
C ALA A 12 -10.84 11.75 -7.97
N SER A 13 -10.23 12.38 -6.98
CA SER A 13 -10.76 12.39 -5.61
C SER A 13 -12.06 13.22 -5.53
N ARG A 14 -12.20 14.27 -6.34
CA ARG A 14 -13.45 15.01 -6.49
C ARG A 14 -14.47 14.21 -7.28
N GLY A 15 -14.07 13.45 -8.30
CA GLY A 15 -14.96 12.56 -9.07
C GLY A 15 -15.47 11.37 -8.26
N LEU A 16 -14.66 10.74 -7.42
CA LEU A 16 -15.09 9.68 -6.50
C LEU A 16 -15.91 10.22 -5.33
N GLY A 17 -15.54 11.37 -4.77
CA GLY A 17 -16.35 12.08 -3.80
C GLY A 17 -17.70 12.51 -4.38
N ASP A 18 -17.75 12.83 -5.66
CA ASP A 18 -18.95 13.15 -6.41
C ASP A 18 -19.87 11.93 -6.61
N VAL A 19 -19.32 10.75 -6.84
CA VAL A 19 -20.10 9.49 -6.93
C VAL A 19 -20.70 9.15 -5.56
N TYR A 20 -19.97 9.28 -4.47
CA TYR A 20 -20.50 9.06 -3.12
C TYR A 20 -21.60 10.05 -2.74
N LYS A 21 -21.42 11.32 -3.05
CA LYS A 21 -22.42 12.35 -2.79
C LYS A 21 -23.67 12.23 -3.68
N ARG A 22 -23.54 11.59 -4.84
CA ARG A 22 -24.67 11.29 -5.73
C ARG A 22 -25.53 10.13 -5.24
N GLN A 23 -25.06 9.31 -4.33
CA GLN A 23 -25.86 8.25 -3.69
C GLN A 23 -26.86 8.81 -2.67
N ASP A 24 -26.61 10.03 -2.17
CA ASP A 24 -27.58 10.79 -1.36
C ASP A 24 -27.85 12.15 -1.99
N PRO A 25 -28.73 12.21 -3.02
CA PRO A 25 -28.99 13.45 -3.75
C PRO A 25 -29.61 14.56 -2.89
N GLU A 26 -30.27 14.22 -1.79
CA GLU A 26 -30.90 15.21 -0.89
C GLU A 26 -29.85 15.87 0.02
N ALA A 27 -28.81 15.15 0.42
CA ALA A 27 -27.73 15.65 1.25
C ALA A 27 -26.63 16.38 0.45
N SER A 28 -26.45 16.07 -0.83
CA SER A 28 -25.39 16.64 -1.64
C SER A 28 -25.83 17.93 -2.34
N ARG A 29 -25.26 19.05 -1.91
CA ARG A 29 -25.37 20.31 -2.66
C ARG A 29 -24.23 20.39 -3.66
N ILE A 30 -24.53 20.81 -4.89
CA ILE A 30 -23.50 20.99 -5.93
C ILE A 30 -22.47 22.02 -5.50
N GLN A 31 -22.84 23.01 -4.70
CA GLN A 31 -21.93 23.97 -4.08
C GLN A 31 -20.89 23.29 -3.17
N ASP A 32 -21.26 22.21 -2.45
CA ASP A 32 -20.37 21.47 -1.57
C ASP A 32 -19.36 20.62 -2.35
N GLN A 33 -19.60 20.39 -3.64
CA GLN A 33 -18.72 19.69 -4.55
C GLN A 33 -17.66 20.59 -5.21
N SER A 34 -17.65 21.88 -4.86
CA SER A 34 -16.72 22.87 -5.43
C SER A 34 -16.75 22.98 -6.97
N THR A 35 -17.88 22.64 -7.58
CA THR A 35 -18.06 22.70 -9.05
C THR A 35 -18.40 24.11 -9.54
N GLY A 36 -18.66 25.05 -8.64
CA GLY A 36 -18.90 26.46 -8.94
C GLY A 36 -20.25 26.75 -9.61
N TRP A 37 -21.19 25.82 -9.62
CA TRP A 37 -22.51 26.01 -10.22
C TRP A 37 -23.63 25.30 -9.44
N ASN A 38 -24.85 25.78 -9.62
CA ASN A 38 -26.06 25.15 -9.12
C ASN A 38 -26.91 24.68 -10.29
N SER A 39 -27.47 23.46 -10.18
CA SER A 39 -28.40 22.96 -11.20
C SER A 39 -29.66 23.86 -11.25
N ASN A 40 -30.04 24.25 -12.46
CA ASN A 40 -31.30 24.92 -12.74
C ASN A 40 -32.29 24.01 -13.48
N TYR A 41 -31.98 22.71 -13.61
CA TYR A 41 -32.86 21.74 -14.23
C TYR A 41 -33.97 21.38 -13.26
N LYS A 42 -35.23 21.60 -13.68
CA LYS A 42 -36.45 21.40 -12.89
C LYS A 42 -36.35 22.02 -11.49
N SER A 43 -36.33 21.20 -10.41
CA SER A 43 -36.24 21.67 -9.03
C SER A 43 -34.84 22.08 -8.63
N GLY A 44 -33.81 21.65 -9.36
CA GLY A 44 -32.40 21.80 -8.98
C GLY A 44 -32.00 21.01 -7.72
N LYS A 45 -32.83 20.09 -7.25
CA LYS A 45 -32.64 19.31 -6.02
C LYS A 45 -32.93 17.83 -6.26
N GLY A 46 -32.40 16.97 -5.37
CA GLY A 46 -32.66 15.55 -5.42
C GLY A 46 -32.23 14.94 -6.75
N VAL A 47 -33.10 14.17 -7.39
CA VAL A 47 -32.85 13.52 -8.67
C VAL A 47 -32.56 14.52 -9.81
N ASP A 48 -33.01 15.75 -9.69
CA ASP A 48 -32.78 16.80 -10.67
C ASP A 48 -31.35 17.40 -10.57
N THR A 49 -30.53 16.97 -9.60
CA THR A 49 -29.12 17.37 -9.46
C THR A 49 -28.13 16.32 -10.01
N ILE A 50 -28.64 15.18 -10.51
CA ILE A 50 -27.80 14.04 -10.95
C ILE A 50 -26.95 14.37 -12.17
N SER A 51 -27.44 15.25 -13.06
CA SER A 51 -26.71 15.63 -14.27
C SER A 51 -26.39 17.11 -14.31
N SER A 52 -25.12 17.42 -14.60
CA SER A 52 -24.66 18.79 -14.88
C SER A 52 -25.16 19.30 -16.24
N GLY A 53 -25.66 18.42 -17.10
CA GLY A 53 -26.02 18.74 -18.49
C GLY A 53 -24.82 19.09 -19.36
N ILE A 54 -23.60 18.86 -18.90
CA ILE A 54 -22.38 19.03 -19.68
C ILE A 54 -22.25 17.83 -20.62
N GLU A 55 -22.23 18.09 -21.94
CA GLU A 55 -21.94 17.09 -22.95
C GLU A 55 -20.68 17.51 -23.69
N GLY A 56 -19.62 16.70 -23.60
CA GLY A 56 -18.39 16.92 -24.35
C GLY A 56 -18.63 16.61 -25.84
N ALA A 57 -18.32 17.57 -26.69
CA ALA A 57 -18.39 17.40 -28.15
C ALA A 57 -17.01 17.75 -28.72
N TRP A 58 -16.07 16.82 -28.62
CA TRP A 58 -14.64 17.08 -28.76
C TRP A 58 -14.07 16.81 -30.15
N THR A 59 -14.71 15.92 -30.95
CA THR A 59 -14.18 15.50 -32.23
C THR A 59 -15.32 15.11 -33.19
N GLN A 60 -15.06 15.23 -34.49
CA GLN A 60 -15.98 14.84 -35.53
C GLN A 60 -16.07 13.33 -35.74
N SER A 61 -15.07 12.60 -35.30
CA SER A 61 -14.92 11.16 -35.45
C SER A 61 -14.74 10.47 -34.08
N PRO A 62 -15.77 10.46 -33.21
CA PRO A 62 -15.65 10.03 -31.81
C PRO A 62 -15.31 8.55 -31.65
N ILE A 63 -15.44 7.73 -32.67
CA ILE A 63 -15.12 6.30 -32.66
C ILE A 63 -13.82 5.97 -33.42
N LYS A 64 -13.02 6.97 -33.77
CA LYS A 64 -11.78 6.81 -34.53
C LYS A 64 -10.62 7.46 -33.78
N TRP A 65 -9.50 6.79 -33.74
CA TRP A 65 -8.26 7.38 -33.28
C TRP A 65 -7.72 8.35 -34.31
N ASP A 66 -7.69 9.62 -33.97
CA ASP A 66 -7.13 10.70 -34.81
C ASP A 66 -6.76 11.90 -33.93
N MET A 67 -6.33 12.98 -34.56
CA MET A 67 -5.95 14.24 -33.88
C MET A 67 -7.12 15.22 -33.71
N GLY A 68 -8.36 14.79 -33.99
CA GLY A 68 -9.54 15.63 -33.99
C GLY A 68 -9.79 16.40 -32.68
N TYR A 69 -9.45 15.81 -31.53
CA TYR A 69 -9.53 16.49 -30.25
C TYR A 69 -8.60 17.69 -30.16
N PHE A 70 -7.33 17.51 -30.49
CA PHE A 70 -6.35 18.59 -30.46
C PHE A 70 -6.62 19.64 -31.57
N ASP A 71 -7.05 19.18 -32.72
CA ASP A 71 -7.50 20.06 -33.81
C ASP A 71 -8.63 21.00 -33.31
N CYS A 72 -9.62 20.43 -32.65
CA CYS A 72 -10.70 21.18 -32.05
C CYS A 72 -10.21 22.14 -30.97
N LEU A 73 -9.39 21.67 -30.02
CA LEU A 73 -8.91 22.45 -28.90
C LEU A 73 -8.06 23.66 -29.33
N PHE A 74 -7.17 23.49 -30.33
CA PHE A 74 -6.19 24.50 -30.72
C PHE A 74 -6.64 25.43 -31.84
N ASN A 75 -7.54 25.01 -32.71
CA ASN A 75 -7.93 25.78 -33.90
C ASN A 75 -9.17 26.66 -33.69
N HIS A 76 -9.79 26.62 -32.50
CA HIS A 76 -10.89 27.52 -32.15
C HIS A 76 -10.46 28.48 -31.02
N GLU A 77 -11.05 29.66 -31.01
CA GLU A 77 -11.11 30.49 -29.80
C GLU A 77 -12.35 30.13 -29.02
N TRP A 78 -12.21 30.06 -27.70
CA TRP A 78 -13.23 29.57 -26.79
C TRP A 78 -13.84 30.68 -25.96
N GLU A 79 -15.14 30.61 -25.75
CA GLU A 79 -15.87 31.47 -24.81
C GLU A 79 -16.65 30.64 -23.81
N LEU A 80 -16.73 31.17 -22.58
CA LEU A 80 -17.45 30.51 -21.51
C LEU A 80 -18.96 30.59 -21.74
N THR A 81 -19.63 29.47 -21.62
CA THR A 81 -21.09 29.36 -21.67
C THR A 81 -21.62 28.46 -20.59
N LYS A 82 -22.90 28.19 -20.56
CA LYS A 82 -23.53 27.30 -19.59
C LYS A 82 -24.28 26.18 -20.28
N SER A 83 -24.23 24.99 -19.62
CA SER A 83 -25.05 23.85 -19.99
C SER A 83 -26.53 24.13 -19.70
N PRO A 84 -27.45 23.29 -20.19
CA PRO A 84 -28.87 23.40 -19.86
C PRO A 84 -29.20 23.37 -18.37
N ALA A 85 -28.34 22.69 -17.57
CA ALA A 85 -28.46 22.66 -16.12
C ALA A 85 -27.68 23.76 -15.37
N GLY A 86 -27.00 24.65 -16.11
CA GLY A 86 -26.30 25.81 -15.56
C GLY A 86 -24.82 25.62 -15.24
N ALA A 87 -24.24 24.45 -15.54
CA ALA A 87 -22.82 24.20 -15.36
C ALA A 87 -21.96 24.92 -16.41
N HIS A 88 -20.74 25.29 -16.05
CA HIS A 88 -19.82 25.96 -16.96
C HIS A 88 -19.29 25.00 -18.02
N GLN A 89 -19.33 25.44 -19.26
CA GLN A 89 -18.74 24.78 -20.43
C GLN A 89 -18.24 25.84 -21.42
N TRP A 90 -17.54 25.42 -22.45
CA TRP A 90 -16.91 26.32 -23.41
C TRP A 90 -17.33 25.98 -24.81
N THR A 91 -17.68 26.99 -25.59
CA THR A 91 -18.08 26.89 -27.02
C THR A 91 -17.14 27.74 -27.87
N PRO A 92 -16.96 27.41 -29.19
CA PRO A 92 -16.19 28.25 -30.08
C PRO A 92 -16.83 29.63 -30.24
N LYS A 93 -16.01 30.69 -30.19
CA LYS A 93 -16.47 32.05 -30.49
C LYS A 93 -16.96 32.15 -31.94
N GLN A 94 -18.05 32.85 -32.11
CA GLN A 94 -18.61 33.17 -33.42
C GLN A 94 -17.84 34.33 -34.08
N ASN A 95 -16.62 34.08 -34.55
CA ASN A 95 -15.74 35.08 -35.17
C ASN A 95 -15.66 35.02 -36.69
N GLY A 96 -16.68 34.43 -37.32
CA GLY A 96 -16.75 34.26 -38.79
C GLY A 96 -15.99 33.04 -39.33
N GLN A 97 -15.33 32.28 -38.47
CA GLN A 97 -14.73 31.00 -38.86
C GLN A 97 -15.80 29.91 -39.00
N LYS A 98 -15.62 29.03 -39.99
CA LYS A 98 -16.48 27.87 -40.14
C LYS A 98 -16.23 26.87 -39.00
N ILE A 99 -17.20 26.76 -38.10
CA ILE A 99 -17.15 25.78 -37.01
C ILE A 99 -17.47 24.41 -37.58
N LYS A 100 -16.61 23.44 -37.37
CA LYS A 100 -16.81 22.05 -37.70
C LYS A 100 -17.72 21.41 -36.64
N MET A 101 -18.90 20.97 -37.05
CA MET A 101 -19.89 20.38 -36.15
C MET A 101 -19.52 18.95 -35.75
N VAL A 102 -19.88 18.56 -34.54
CA VAL A 102 -19.65 17.23 -33.93
C VAL A 102 -20.97 16.44 -33.97
N PRO A 103 -20.96 15.15 -34.35
CA PRO A 103 -22.17 14.33 -34.36
C PRO A 103 -22.70 14.10 -32.95
N ASP A 104 -24.02 14.02 -32.82
CA ASP A 104 -24.68 13.62 -31.58
C ASP A 104 -24.40 12.15 -31.28
N ALA A 105 -24.31 11.81 -29.97
CA ALA A 105 -23.99 10.46 -29.51
C ALA A 105 -25.10 9.43 -29.80
N HIS A 106 -26.35 9.89 -29.94
CA HIS A 106 -27.53 9.02 -30.04
C HIS A 106 -28.33 9.23 -31.34
N ASP A 107 -28.32 10.44 -31.88
CA ASP A 107 -29.06 10.78 -33.11
C ASP A 107 -28.09 11.12 -34.25
N LYS A 108 -27.98 10.23 -35.23
CA LYS A 108 -27.11 10.37 -36.40
C LYS A 108 -27.44 11.59 -37.28
N ASN A 109 -28.63 12.13 -37.15
CA ASN A 109 -29.10 13.28 -37.94
C ASN A 109 -28.85 14.62 -37.23
N LYS A 110 -28.42 14.58 -35.98
CA LYS A 110 -28.18 15.74 -35.14
C LYS A 110 -26.70 16.04 -35.04
N MET A 111 -26.36 17.32 -35.09
CA MET A 111 -25.00 17.81 -34.98
C MET A 111 -24.93 18.92 -33.94
N HIS A 112 -23.85 18.98 -33.21
CA HIS A 112 -23.58 19.99 -32.18
C HIS A 112 -22.36 20.85 -32.53
N PRO A 113 -22.29 22.10 -32.10
CA PRO A 113 -21.01 22.81 -32.07
C PRO A 113 -20.05 22.11 -31.13
N PRO A 114 -18.77 22.17 -31.39
CA PRO A 114 -17.78 21.67 -30.42
C PRO A 114 -18.00 22.26 -29.04
N MET A 115 -17.79 21.42 -28.01
CA MET A 115 -18.02 21.79 -26.64
C MET A 115 -16.89 21.25 -25.78
N MET A 116 -16.18 22.15 -25.07
CA MET A 116 -15.09 21.81 -24.17
C MET A 116 -15.47 22.05 -22.72
N GLN A 117 -14.92 21.26 -21.84
CA GLN A 117 -14.99 21.50 -20.40
C GLN A 117 -13.83 22.42 -19.96
N THR A 118 -13.90 22.98 -18.77
CA THR A 118 -12.82 23.79 -18.22
C THR A 118 -11.51 23.00 -18.11
N THR A 119 -11.59 21.71 -17.82
CA THR A 119 -10.44 20.80 -17.83
C THR A 119 -9.79 20.67 -19.21
N ASP A 120 -10.57 20.65 -20.28
CA ASP A 120 -10.04 20.61 -21.64
C ASP A 120 -9.33 21.93 -21.99
N ILE A 121 -9.92 23.05 -21.65
CA ILE A 121 -9.32 24.37 -21.87
C ILE A 121 -8.01 24.51 -21.08
N SER A 122 -7.92 23.94 -19.89
CA SER A 122 -6.68 23.94 -19.10
C SER A 122 -5.54 23.21 -19.79
N LEU A 123 -5.79 22.18 -20.58
CA LEU A 123 -4.77 21.52 -21.41
C LEU A 123 -4.14 22.45 -22.45
N ARG A 124 -4.77 23.56 -22.80
CA ARG A 124 -4.22 24.59 -23.67
C ARG A 124 -3.64 25.79 -22.92
N MET A 125 -4.30 26.20 -21.82
CA MET A 125 -4.04 27.49 -21.18
C MET A 125 -3.12 27.40 -19.96
N ASP A 126 -3.02 26.24 -19.33
CA ASP A 126 -2.14 26.05 -18.19
C ASP A 126 -0.68 26.03 -18.65
N PRO A 127 0.22 26.76 -17.95
CA PRO A 127 1.64 26.88 -18.35
C PRO A 127 2.41 25.56 -18.32
N SER A 128 1.96 24.57 -17.56
CA SER A 128 2.58 23.25 -17.50
C SER A 128 2.01 22.30 -18.56
N TYR A 129 0.69 22.31 -18.77
CA TYR A 129 0.03 21.41 -19.71
C TYR A 129 0.04 21.91 -21.16
N GLY A 130 -0.07 23.21 -21.36
CA GLY A 130 -0.16 23.80 -22.71
C GLY A 130 1.01 23.41 -23.63
N PRO A 131 2.27 23.52 -23.20
CA PRO A 131 3.41 23.09 -24.01
C PRO A 131 3.39 21.60 -24.36
N ILE A 132 2.98 20.72 -23.42
CA ILE A 132 2.88 19.27 -23.64
C ILE A 132 1.79 18.96 -24.65
N SER A 133 0.60 19.52 -24.48
CA SER A 133 -0.52 19.32 -25.39
C SER A 133 -0.21 19.84 -26.80
N LYS A 134 0.47 20.99 -26.88
CA LYS A 134 0.90 21.54 -28.17
C LYS A 134 1.98 20.70 -28.84
N HIS A 135 2.89 20.10 -28.04
CA HIS A 135 3.88 19.16 -28.56
C HIS A 135 3.21 17.94 -29.16
N PHE A 136 2.26 17.30 -28.47
CA PHE A 136 1.51 16.17 -28.96
C PHE A 136 0.65 16.51 -30.19
N PHE A 137 0.08 17.70 -30.26
CA PHE A 137 -0.63 18.16 -31.44
C PHE A 137 0.26 18.20 -32.69
N ASN A 138 1.51 18.59 -32.52
CA ASN A 138 2.48 18.66 -33.62
C ASN A 138 3.18 17.32 -33.92
N ASN A 139 3.11 16.33 -33.00
CA ASN A 139 3.81 15.05 -33.10
C ASN A 139 2.84 13.88 -32.82
N PRO A 140 1.96 13.53 -33.76
CA PRO A 140 0.90 12.53 -33.57
C PRO A 140 1.40 11.13 -33.18
N ASP A 141 2.53 10.70 -33.72
CA ASP A 141 3.11 9.38 -33.41
C ASP A 141 3.62 9.32 -31.95
N GLU A 142 4.22 10.40 -31.46
CA GLU A 142 4.62 10.48 -30.05
C GLU A 142 3.41 10.52 -29.11
N PHE A 143 2.33 11.19 -29.52
CA PHE A 143 1.05 11.16 -28.80
C PHE A 143 0.49 9.73 -28.71
N ALA A 144 0.50 9.01 -29.82
CA ALA A 144 -0.01 7.62 -29.85
C ALA A 144 0.80 6.70 -28.91
N ASP A 145 2.14 6.78 -28.93
CA ASP A 145 2.98 6.00 -28.03
C ASP A 145 2.76 6.40 -26.56
N ALA A 146 2.75 7.69 -26.26
CA ALA A 146 2.53 8.20 -24.91
C ALA A 146 1.17 7.78 -24.34
N PHE A 147 0.12 7.88 -25.17
CA PHE A 147 -1.23 7.44 -24.79
C PHE A 147 -1.26 5.92 -24.52
N ALA A 148 -0.70 5.12 -25.42
CA ALA A 148 -0.68 3.66 -25.27
C ALA A 148 0.05 3.25 -23.98
N ARG A 149 1.18 3.89 -23.65
CA ARG A 149 1.92 3.66 -22.41
C ARG A 149 1.15 4.09 -21.16
N ALA A 150 0.50 5.26 -21.21
CA ALA A 150 -0.32 5.75 -20.11
C ALA A 150 -1.55 4.87 -19.87
N TRP A 151 -2.21 4.44 -20.95
CA TRP A 151 -3.33 3.50 -20.89
C TRP A 151 -2.92 2.15 -20.33
N PHE A 152 -1.78 1.61 -20.78
CA PHE A 152 -1.23 0.37 -20.25
C PHE A 152 -0.94 0.48 -18.76
N LYS A 153 -0.31 1.59 -18.32
CA LYS A 153 -0.05 1.84 -16.90
C LYS A 153 -1.35 1.94 -16.11
N LEU A 154 -2.32 2.72 -16.58
CA LEU A 154 -3.62 2.90 -15.91
C LEU A 154 -4.34 1.58 -15.67
N THR A 155 -4.37 0.71 -16.69
CA THR A 155 -5.13 -0.55 -16.65
C THR A 155 -4.40 -1.73 -16.01
N HIS A 156 -3.08 -1.62 -15.75
CA HIS A 156 -2.26 -2.74 -15.24
C HIS A 156 -1.50 -2.43 -13.95
N ARG A 157 -1.58 -1.18 -13.45
CA ARG A 157 -0.79 -0.80 -12.30
C ARG A 157 -1.09 -1.61 -11.04
N ASP A 158 -2.33 -2.01 -10.86
CA ASP A 158 -2.82 -2.81 -9.73
C ASP A 158 -2.78 -4.33 -9.97
N MET A 159 -2.30 -4.76 -11.14
CA MET A 159 -2.17 -6.17 -11.48
C MET A 159 -0.89 -6.82 -10.95
N GLY A 160 0.02 -6.03 -10.38
CA GLY A 160 1.31 -6.50 -9.88
C GLY A 160 2.40 -6.56 -10.96
N PRO A 161 3.53 -7.21 -10.66
CA PRO A 161 4.63 -7.33 -11.61
C PRO A 161 4.23 -8.16 -12.84
N ARG A 162 4.99 -7.99 -13.93
CA ARG A 162 4.75 -8.67 -15.22
C ARG A 162 4.51 -10.18 -15.10
N ALA A 163 5.09 -10.82 -14.10
CA ALA A 163 4.86 -12.26 -13.84
C ALA A 163 3.40 -12.63 -13.54
N CYS A 164 2.55 -11.65 -13.20
CA CYS A 164 1.12 -11.84 -12.95
C CYS A 164 0.28 -11.77 -14.23
N TYR A 165 0.84 -11.31 -15.36
CA TYR A 165 0.09 -11.12 -16.60
C TYR A 165 0.00 -12.43 -17.38
N LEU A 166 -1.14 -12.62 -18.06
CA LEU A 166 -1.46 -13.83 -18.81
C LEU A 166 -1.75 -13.48 -20.29
N GLY A 167 -1.41 -14.40 -21.18
CA GLY A 167 -1.71 -14.29 -22.60
C GLY A 167 -0.52 -13.97 -23.49
N SER A 168 -0.74 -14.05 -24.80
CA SER A 168 0.27 -13.85 -25.86
C SER A 168 0.67 -12.39 -26.05
N GLU A 169 -0.26 -11.46 -25.70
CA GLU A 169 -0.10 -10.03 -25.94
C GLU A 169 0.67 -9.29 -24.83
N VAL A 170 1.16 -10.03 -23.82
CA VAL A 170 1.94 -9.43 -22.71
C VAL A 170 3.21 -8.76 -23.26
N PRO A 171 3.39 -7.44 -23.07
CA PRO A 171 4.56 -6.73 -23.55
C PRO A 171 5.85 -7.32 -22.97
N LYS A 172 6.89 -7.40 -23.80
CA LYS A 172 8.21 -7.92 -23.36
C LYS A 172 8.98 -6.91 -22.51
N GLU A 173 8.71 -5.64 -22.70
CA GLU A 173 9.32 -4.55 -21.94
C GLU A 173 8.91 -4.64 -20.48
N GLU A 174 9.86 -4.44 -19.56
CA GLU A 174 9.64 -4.29 -18.14
C GLU A 174 9.76 -2.81 -17.79
N LEU A 175 8.65 -2.22 -17.31
CA LEU A 175 8.59 -0.81 -16.97
C LEU A 175 8.88 -0.62 -15.47
N ILE A 176 9.43 0.55 -15.10
CA ILE A 176 9.86 0.83 -13.71
C ILE A 176 8.71 0.69 -12.70
N TRP A 177 7.50 1.08 -13.07
CA TRP A 177 6.32 0.99 -12.23
C TRP A 177 5.79 -0.46 -12.03
N GLN A 178 6.34 -1.42 -12.76
CA GLN A 178 6.07 -2.85 -12.58
C GLN A 178 7.00 -3.50 -11.54
N ASP A 179 7.81 -2.71 -10.85
CA ASP A 179 8.75 -3.13 -9.81
C ASP A 179 9.71 -4.26 -10.27
N PRO A 180 10.41 -4.08 -11.42
CA PRO A 180 11.20 -5.15 -12.02
C PRO A 180 12.32 -5.61 -11.09
N VAL A 181 12.44 -6.92 -10.94
CA VAL A 181 13.53 -7.56 -10.18
C VAL A 181 14.07 -8.76 -10.96
N LYS A 182 15.36 -8.79 -11.19
CA LYS A 182 16.00 -9.93 -11.88
C LYS A 182 15.94 -11.18 -11.01
N LYS A 183 15.40 -12.26 -11.55
CA LYS A 183 15.42 -13.57 -10.88
C LYS A 183 16.85 -14.06 -10.70
N PRO A 184 17.19 -14.65 -9.53
CA PRO A 184 18.50 -15.25 -9.32
C PRO A 184 18.71 -16.45 -10.27
N LYS A 185 19.92 -16.57 -10.82
CA LYS A 185 20.27 -17.68 -11.71
C LYS A 185 20.54 -18.97 -10.95
N TYR A 186 21.00 -18.87 -9.70
CA TYR A 186 21.34 -20.01 -8.87
C TYR A 186 20.16 -20.40 -7.97
N LYS A 187 19.82 -21.69 -7.96
CA LYS A 187 18.82 -22.25 -7.04
C LYS A 187 19.54 -22.78 -5.78
N LEU A 188 19.21 -22.21 -4.64
CA LEU A 188 19.73 -22.65 -3.35
C LEU A 188 19.34 -24.11 -3.07
N LYS A 189 20.33 -24.91 -2.66
CA LYS A 189 20.13 -26.30 -2.23
C LYS A 189 19.89 -26.36 -0.73
N ALA A 190 19.28 -27.42 -0.21
CA ALA A 190 19.05 -27.60 1.21
C ALA A 190 20.33 -27.44 2.07
N LYS A 191 21.48 -27.92 1.56
CA LYS A 191 22.79 -27.73 2.22
C LYS A 191 23.18 -26.25 2.32
N ASP A 192 22.92 -25.47 1.27
CA ASP A 192 23.21 -24.03 1.26
C ASP A 192 22.35 -23.28 2.28
N ILE A 193 21.05 -23.61 2.34
CA ILE A 193 20.10 -23.02 3.30
C ILE A 193 20.55 -23.32 4.73
N LYS A 194 20.94 -24.57 5.01
CA LYS A 194 21.44 -24.99 6.34
C LYS A 194 22.70 -24.22 6.72
N ASP A 195 23.64 -24.04 5.79
CA ASP A 195 24.87 -23.27 6.02
C ASP A 195 24.56 -21.79 6.30
N LEU A 196 23.70 -21.18 5.48
CA LEU A 196 23.26 -19.79 5.67
C LEU A 196 22.55 -19.59 7.01
N LYS A 197 21.61 -20.46 7.40
CA LYS A 197 20.97 -20.45 8.72
C LYS A 197 22.02 -20.50 9.85
N SER A 198 23.03 -21.35 9.72
CA SER A 198 24.12 -21.43 10.70
C SER A 198 24.97 -20.17 10.77
N GLN A 199 25.27 -19.52 9.65
CA GLN A 199 26.00 -18.26 9.62
C GLN A 199 25.18 -17.12 10.24
N ILE A 200 23.88 -17.02 9.94
CA ILE A 200 22.97 -16.03 10.50
C ILE A 200 22.86 -16.22 12.03
N SER A 201 22.65 -17.43 12.51
CA SER A 201 22.55 -17.70 13.96
C SER A 201 23.82 -17.37 14.74
N LYS A 202 24.99 -17.39 14.08
CA LYS A 202 26.31 -17.03 14.67
C LYS A 202 26.64 -15.54 14.53
N SER A 203 25.84 -14.75 13.85
CA SER A 203 26.10 -13.33 13.58
C SER A 203 25.95 -12.40 14.77
N LYS A 204 25.54 -12.91 15.93
CA LYS A 204 25.24 -12.17 17.16
C LYS A 204 24.08 -11.18 17.03
N LEU A 205 23.27 -11.28 15.97
CA LEU A 205 22.03 -10.51 15.85
C LEU A 205 20.96 -11.10 16.78
N SER A 206 20.22 -10.23 17.43
CA SER A 206 19.13 -10.63 18.33
C SER A 206 17.89 -11.10 17.53
N VAL A 207 17.01 -11.82 18.22
CA VAL A 207 15.68 -12.19 17.67
C VAL A 207 14.93 -10.96 17.21
N SER A 208 14.86 -9.92 18.05
CA SER A 208 14.18 -8.67 17.76
C SER A 208 14.72 -8.02 16.46
N GLU A 209 16.04 -7.92 16.31
CA GLU A 209 16.68 -7.32 15.14
C GLU A 209 16.36 -8.10 13.85
N LEU A 210 16.50 -9.42 13.88
CA LEU A 210 16.23 -10.28 12.72
C LEU A 210 14.76 -10.24 12.30
N VAL A 211 13.85 -10.40 13.25
CA VAL A 211 12.41 -10.45 12.99
C VAL A 211 11.87 -9.09 12.54
N SER A 212 12.24 -8.00 13.24
CA SER A 212 11.77 -6.65 12.87
C SER A 212 12.26 -6.22 11.49
N THR A 213 13.48 -6.59 11.08
CA THR A 213 14.01 -6.25 9.75
C THR A 213 13.30 -7.04 8.65
N ALA A 214 13.07 -8.34 8.85
CA ALA A 214 12.31 -9.14 7.87
C ALA A 214 10.86 -8.66 7.75
N TRP A 215 10.23 -8.34 8.87
CA TRP A 215 8.90 -7.73 8.90
C TRP A 215 8.88 -6.40 8.13
N ALA A 216 9.80 -5.49 8.43
CA ALA A 216 9.91 -4.19 7.77
C ALA A 216 10.05 -4.31 6.24
N SER A 217 10.74 -5.34 5.77
CA SER A 217 10.87 -5.63 4.34
C SER A 217 9.58 -6.16 3.74
N ALA A 218 8.96 -7.17 4.35
CA ALA A 218 7.83 -7.89 3.78
C ALA A 218 6.48 -7.16 3.96
N SER A 219 6.28 -6.48 5.10
CA SER A 219 5.00 -5.86 5.45
C SER A 219 4.66 -4.57 4.69
N THR A 220 5.50 -4.18 3.73
CA THR A 220 5.19 -3.13 2.75
C THR A 220 4.25 -3.63 1.64
N TYR A 221 4.04 -4.94 1.56
CA TYR A 221 3.15 -5.52 0.55
C TYR A 221 1.71 -5.03 0.73
N ARG A 222 1.09 -4.68 -0.40
CA ARG A 222 -0.32 -4.31 -0.50
C ARG A 222 -1.02 -5.24 -1.50
N GLY A 223 -2.03 -5.97 -1.02
CA GLY A 223 -2.83 -6.87 -1.86
C GLY A 223 -3.69 -6.14 -2.90
N SER A 224 -4.02 -4.86 -2.66
CA SER A 224 -4.85 -4.02 -3.54
C SER A 224 -4.19 -3.73 -4.89
N ASP A 225 -2.87 -3.49 -4.90
CA ASP A 225 -2.10 -3.18 -6.12
C ASP A 225 -0.88 -4.10 -6.31
N LYS A 226 -0.72 -5.09 -5.43
CA LYS A 226 0.34 -6.12 -5.44
C LYS A 226 1.76 -5.53 -5.46
N ARG A 227 1.93 -4.37 -4.83
CA ARG A 227 3.20 -3.67 -4.70
C ARG A 227 3.82 -3.89 -3.32
N GLY A 228 5.10 -3.60 -3.21
CA GLY A 228 5.86 -3.82 -1.98
C GLY A 228 6.27 -5.28 -1.80
N GLY A 229 6.60 -5.64 -0.56
CA GLY A 229 7.08 -6.98 -0.21
C GLY A 229 8.59 -7.11 -0.11
N ALA A 230 9.05 -8.31 0.22
CA ALA A 230 10.45 -8.58 0.51
C ALA A 230 11.33 -8.70 -0.74
N ASN A 231 10.73 -8.99 -1.91
CA ASN A 231 11.47 -9.16 -3.16
C ASN A 231 12.12 -7.84 -3.58
N GLY A 232 13.36 -7.91 -4.03
CA GLY A 232 14.15 -6.73 -4.38
C GLY A 232 15.01 -6.19 -3.25
N ALA A 233 14.81 -6.61 -2.00
CA ALA A 233 15.50 -6.05 -0.81
C ALA A 233 15.51 -4.52 -0.80
N ARG A 234 14.40 -3.88 -1.22
CA ARG A 234 14.32 -2.41 -1.35
C ARG A 234 14.40 -1.67 -0.03
N ILE A 235 14.27 -2.38 1.08
CA ILE A 235 14.49 -1.83 2.43
C ILE A 235 15.88 -1.21 2.63
N ARG A 236 16.89 -1.57 1.80
CA ARG A 236 18.23 -0.97 1.82
C ARG A 236 18.39 0.24 0.87
N LEU A 237 17.36 0.52 0.06
CA LEU A 237 17.35 1.55 -0.97
C LEU A 237 16.42 2.70 -0.58
N GLU A 238 16.60 3.84 -1.22
CA GLU A 238 15.63 4.93 -1.11
C GLU A 238 14.33 4.58 -1.85
N PRO A 239 13.16 4.97 -1.27
CA PRO A 239 13.00 5.77 -0.06
C PRO A 239 12.93 4.94 1.23
N GLN A 240 12.82 3.60 1.17
CA GLN A 240 12.50 2.73 2.33
C GLN A 240 13.54 2.79 3.45
N ILE A 241 14.83 2.96 3.11
CA ILE A 241 15.90 3.04 4.10
C ILE A 241 15.75 4.26 5.02
N ASN A 242 15.16 5.33 4.50
CA ASN A 242 14.98 6.62 5.17
C ASN A 242 13.64 6.75 5.89
N TRP A 243 12.72 5.79 5.73
CA TRP A 243 11.45 5.83 6.46
C TRP A 243 11.68 5.79 7.97
N GLU A 244 10.99 6.64 8.70
CA GLU A 244 11.12 6.76 10.14
C GLU A 244 11.02 5.40 10.85
N VAL A 245 10.03 4.60 10.48
CA VAL A 245 9.79 3.26 11.06
C VAL A 245 10.96 2.28 10.84
N ASN A 246 11.84 2.55 9.89
CA ASN A 246 13.03 1.75 9.56
C ASN A 246 14.34 2.39 10.06
N ASN A 247 14.32 3.70 10.33
CA ASN A 247 15.50 4.47 10.73
C ASN A 247 15.77 4.40 12.24
N ASN A 248 15.88 3.19 12.78
CA ASN A 248 16.09 2.93 14.21
C ASN A 248 17.46 2.29 14.52
N GLY A 249 18.39 2.29 13.58
CA GLY A 249 19.70 1.67 13.69
C GLY A 249 19.72 0.13 13.63
N LYS A 250 18.61 -0.55 13.93
CA LYS A 250 18.51 -2.02 13.87
C LYS A 250 18.57 -2.50 12.42
N THR A 251 17.77 -1.92 11.54
CA THR A 251 17.65 -2.31 10.13
C THR A 251 19.00 -2.24 9.42
N THR A 252 19.70 -1.12 9.52
CA THR A 252 21.01 -0.91 8.89
C THR A 252 22.07 -1.91 9.42
N LYS A 253 22.06 -2.16 10.75
CA LYS A 253 22.94 -3.15 11.37
C LYS A 253 22.71 -4.55 10.80
N VAL A 254 21.44 -4.97 10.69
CA VAL A 254 21.08 -6.30 10.16
C VAL A 254 21.47 -6.41 8.69
N ILE A 255 21.12 -5.42 7.87
CA ILE A 255 21.49 -5.39 6.45
C ILE A 255 22.99 -5.56 6.28
N SER A 256 23.82 -4.75 6.96
CA SER A 256 25.27 -4.82 6.87
C SER A 256 25.83 -6.19 7.29
N ALA A 257 25.23 -6.83 8.30
CA ALA A 257 25.66 -8.17 8.72
C ALA A 257 25.27 -9.24 7.67
N LEU A 258 24.07 -9.13 7.08
CA LEU A 258 23.62 -10.05 6.04
C LEU A 258 24.39 -9.86 4.71
N GLU A 259 24.77 -8.65 4.34
CA GLU A 259 25.65 -8.37 3.20
C GLU A 259 27.03 -9.03 3.35
N LYS A 260 27.59 -9.03 4.56
CA LYS A 260 28.84 -9.76 4.83
C LYS A 260 28.69 -11.26 4.62
N ILE A 261 27.54 -11.83 5.02
CA ILE A 261 27.22 -13.25 4.78
C ILE A 261 27.03 -13.49 3.28
N GLN A 262 26.31 -12.61 2.58
CA GLN A 262 26.11 -12.66 1.13
C GLN A 262 27.44 -12.69 0.38
N ASN A 263 28.32 -11.73 0.68
CA ASN A 263 29.62 -11.59 0.03
C ASN A 263 30.52 -12.81 0.26
N LYS A 264 30.45 -13.40 1.46
CA LYS A 264 31.21 -14.63 1.76
C LYS A 264 30.66 -15.86 1.06
N PHE A 265 29.32 -15.95 0.89
CA PHE A 265 28.66 -17.08 0.26
C PHE A 265 28.74 -17.02 -1.26
N ASN A 266 28.61 -15.84 -1.85
CA ASN A 266 28.54 -15.65 -3.30
C ASN A 266 29.89 -15.93 -3.98
N THR A 267 29.84 -16.72 -5.05
CA THR A 267 30.99 -17.08 -5.91
C THR A 267 30.55 -17.06 -7.37
N LYS A 268 31.44 -17.30 -8.31
CA LYS A 268 31.06 -17.46 -9.73
C LYS A 268 30.05 -18.60 -9.98
N LYS A 269 29.94 -19.58 -9.07
CA LYS A 269 29.10 -20.77 -9.24
C LYS A 269 27.85 -20.82 -8.38
N LYS A 270 27.78 -20.05 -7.31
CA LYS A 270 26.62 -20.00 -6.39
C LYS A 270 26.36 -18.59 -5.90
N SER A 271 25.11 -18.26 -5.66
CA SER A 271 24.72 -16.96 -5.17
C SER A 271 23.43 -17.02 -4.34
N VAL A 272 23.29 -16.10 -3.41
CA VAL A 272 22.06 -15.81 -2.66
C VAL A 272 21.79 -14.33 -2.76
N SER A 273 20.52 -13.93 -2.88
CA SER A 273 20.11 -12.54 -2.82
C SER A 273 20.05 -12.05 -1.38
N LEU A 274 20.21 -10.74 -1.19
CA LEU A 274 20.01 -10.13 0.11
C LEU A 274 18.53 -10.23 0.55
N ALA A 275 17.61 -10.13 -0.40
CA ALA A 275 16.18 -10.34 -0.16
C ALA A 275 15.89 -11.71 0.46
N ASP A 276 16.47 -12.76 -0.08
CA ASP A 276 16.35 -14.10 0.51
C ASP A 276 17.04 -14.20 1.88
N LEU A 277 18.17 -13.54 2.09
CA LEU A 277 18.85 -13.51 3.39
C LEU A 277 18.07 -12.75 4.46
N ILE A 278 17.37 -11.68 4.11
CA ILE A 278 16.51 -10.92 5.04
C ILE A 278 15.37 -11.81 5.54
N VAL A 279 14.67 -12.47 4.62
CA VAL A 279 13.57 -13.39 4.98
C VAL A 279 14.09 -14.59 5.77
N LEU A 280 15.18 -15.20 5.33
CA LEU A 280 15.82 -16.31 6.04
C LEU A 280 16.30 -15.88 7.45
N GLY A 281 16.76 -14.64 7.58
CA GLY A 281 17.13 -14.03 8.88
C GLY A 281 15.96 -13.98 9.84
N GLY A 282 14.80 -13.49 9.39
CA GLY A 282 13.56 -13.49 10.16
C GLY A 282 13.15 -14.90 10.61
N ASN A 283 13.20 -15.88 9.69
CA ASN A 283 12.92 -17.28 10.00
C ASN A 283 13.85 -17.84 11.06
N VAL A 284 15.17 -17.57 10.95
CA VAL A 284 16.16 -17.96 11.97
C VAL A 284 15.87 -17.31 13.32
N GLY A 285 15.46 -16.02 13.32
CA GLY A 285 15.03 -15.33 14.55
C GLY A 285 13.87 -16.03 15.25
N ILE A 286 12.86 -16.45 14.49
CA ILE A 286 11.70 -17.18 15.01
C ILE A 286 12.11 -18.58 15.53
N GLU A 287 12.93 -19.32 14.78
CA GLU A 287 13.45 -20.62 15.22
C GLU A 287 14.27 -20.50 16.52
N MET A 288 15.07 -19.43 16.65
CA MET A 288 15.82 -19.15 17.87
C MET A 288 14.88 -18.83 19.05
N ALA A 289 13.81 -18.06 18.83
CA ALA A 289 12.84 -17.71 19.85
C ALA A 289 12.01 -18.91 20.31
N ALA A 290 11.61 -19.77 19.38
CA ALA A 290 10.91 -21.03 19.70
C ALA A 290 11.83 -21.99 20.49
N LYS A 291 13.11 -22.07 20.12
CA LYS A 291 14.08 -22.88 20.86
C LYS A 291 14.24 -22.39 22.32
N LYS A 292 14.22 -21.07 22.55
CA LYS A 292 14.22 -20.50 23.90
C LYS A 292 12.94 -20.86 24.69
N ALA A 293 11.82 -21.06 24.00
CA ALA A 293 10.57 -21.55 24.56
C ALA A 293 10.56 -23.08 24.78
N GLY A 294 11.67 -23.79 24.50
CA GLY A 294 11.75 -25.26 24.60
C GLY A 294 11.11 -25.99 23.40
N LYS A 295 10.78 -25.30 22.33
CA LYS A 295 10.15 -25.89 21.14
C LYS A 295 11.15 -25.96 19.98
N LYS A 296 11.13 -27.08 19.26
CA LYS A 296 11.92 -27.26 18.03
C LYS A 296 10.97 -27.16 16.83
N ILE A 297 11.14 -26.08 16.08
CA ILE A 297 10.36 -25.83 14.86
C ILE A 297 11.30 -25.56 13.68
N GLU A 298 10.78 -25.73 12.48
CA GLU A 298 11.41 -25.30 11.25
C GLU A 298 10.42 -24.36 10.50
N VAL A 299 10.85 -23.12 10.26
CA VAL A 299 10.05 -22.15 9.52
C VAL A 299 10.31 -22.37 8.04
N GLN A 300 9.23 -22.60 7.28
CA GLN A 300 9.31 -22.86 5.85
C GLN A 300 9.94 -21.67 5.12
N PHE A 301 10.94 -21.96 4.26
CA PHE A 301 11.63 -20.97 3.48
C PHE A 301 11.56 -21.29 1.98
N TYR A 302 11.11 -20.32 1.21
CA TYR A 302 11.01 -20.40 -0.26
C TYR A 302 12.03 -19.43 -0.89
N PRO A 303 13.21 -19.92 -1.31
CA PRO A 303 14.23 -19.10 -1.97
C PRO A 303 13.81 -18.67 -3.38
N GLY A 304 14.50 -17.67 -3.92
CA GLY A 304 14.31 -17.25 -5.31
C GLY A 304 13.95 -15.77 -5.49
N ARG A 305 14.01 -14.98 -4.41
CA ARG A 305 13.94 -13.51 -4.50
C ARG A 305 15.20 -12.97 -5.13
N GLY A 306 15.06 -11.88 -5.89
CA GLY A 306 16.18 -11.11 -6.43
C GLY A 306 16.47 -9.86 -5.63
N ASP A 307 17.56 -9.17 -5.96
CA ASP A 307 17.89 -7.85 -5.42
C ASP A 307 17.67 -6.81 -6.50
N ALA A 308 16.91 -5.76 -6.20
CA ALA A 308 16.72 -4.60 -7.06
C ALA A 308 17.91 -3.64 -6.93
N THR A 309 18.12 -2.83 -7.95
CA THR A 309 19.01 -1.66 -7.89
C THR A 309 18.20 -0.38 -7.57
N GLN A 310 18.89 0.72 -7.29
CA GLN A 310 18.21 2.01 -7.09
C GLN A 310 17.47 2.46 -8.35
N GLU A 311 18.07 2.24 -9.53
CA GLU A 311 17.49 2.57 -10.84
C GLU A 311 16.25 1.72 -11.17
N GLN A 312 16.11 0.54 -10.57
CA GLN A 312 14.93 -0.33 -10.66
C GLN A 312 13.87 0.00 -9.60
N THR A 313 14.09 1.05 -8.80
CA THR A 313 13.17 1.47 -7.74
C THR A 313 12.55 2.80 -8.12
N ASP A 314 11.26 2.80 -8.39
CA ASP A 314 10.45 4.01 -8.61
C ASP A 314 10.27 4.73 -7.26
N VAL A 315 11.23 5.60 -6.92
CA VAL A 315 11.32 6.26 -5.60
C VAL A 315 10.02 7.00 -5.25
N HIS A 316 9.45 7.71 -6.23
CA HIS A 316 8.22 8.46 -6.02
C HIS A 316 7.04 7.54 -5.66
N SER A 317 6.83 6.50 -6.46
CA SER A 317 5.76 5.53 -6.21
C SER A 317 5.99 4.68 -4.96
N PHE A 318 7.26 4.35 -4.62
CA PHE A 318 7.59 3.66 -3.37
C PHE A 318 7.37 4.52 -2.14
N GLY A 319 7.45 5.85 -2.25
CA GLY A 319 7.09 6.77 -1.18
C GLY A 319 5.66 6.56 -0.66
N LEU A 320 4.73 6.19 -1.53
CA LEU A 320 3.34 5.89 -1.17
C LEU A 320 3.17 4.58 -0.37
N LEU A 321 4.20 3.75 -0.29
CA LEU A 321 4.21 2.53 0.55
C LEU A 321 4.70 2.81 1.97
N GLU A 322 5.13 4.04 2.29
CA GLU A 322 5.54 4.40 3.64
C GLU A 322 4.38 4.20 4.61
N PRO A 323 4.54 3.35 5.63
CA PRO A 323 3.45 3.09 6.56
C PRO A 323 3.18 4.33 7.42
N GLN A 324 1.93 4.79 7.43
CA GLN A 324 1.48 5.81 8.37
C GLN A 324 1.34 5.24 9.78
N ALA A 325 1.10 3.94 9.87
CA ALA A 325 1.15 3.18 11.10
C ALA A 325 1.55 1.73 10.85
N ASP A 326 2.15 1.11 11.85
CA ASP A 326 2.41 -0.32 11.92
C ASP A 326 2.13 -0.83 13.33
N GLY A 327 0.88 -1.15 13.61
CA GLY A 327 0.45 -1.63 14.92
C GLY A 327 1.21 -2.88 15.38
N PHE A 328 1.73 -3.70 14.45
CA PHE A 328 2.54 -4.88 14.80
C PHE A 328 3.88 -4.50 15.43
N ARG A 329 4.40 -3.30 15.15
CA ARG A 329 5.65 -2.76 15.74
C ARG A 329 5.41 -1.55 16.66
N ASN A 330 4.18 -1.28 17.05
CA ASN A 330 3.79 -0.09 17.82
C ASN A 330 4.24 1.25 17.19
N TYR A 331 4.19 1.36 15.87
CA TYR A 331 4.49 2.58 15.16
C TYR A 331 3.20 3.30 14.74
N ASN A 332 3.14 4.60 15.02
CA ASN A 332 2.08 5.50 14.57
C ASN A 332 2.68 6.87 14.28
N LYS A 333 2.79 7.25 13.00
CA LYS A 333 3.45 8.48 12.56
C LYS A 333 2.67 9.73 12.96
N ASP A 334 1.37 9.68 12.89
CA ASP A 334 0.49 10.79 13.23
C ASP A 334 -0.61 10.35 14.19
N GLU A 335 -0.39 10.65 15.47
CA GLU A 335 -1.34 10.36 16.55
C GLU A 335 -2.55 11.29 16.55
N LYS A 336 -2.51 12.41 15.79
CA LYS A 336 -3.57 13.42 15.74
C LYS A 336 -4.61 13.19 14.66
N THR A 337 -4.45 12.15 13.84
CA THR A 337 -5.47 11.82 12.82
C THR A 337 -6.77 11.36 13.47
N LYS A 338 -7.90 11.60 12.78
CA LYS A 338 -9.22 11.12 13.21
C LYS A 338 -9.37 9.60 13.19
N VAL A 339 -8.45 8.89 12.50
CA VAL A 339 -8.43 7.44 12.39
C VAL A 339 -7.65 6.87 13.57
N SER A 340 -8.26 6.01 14.34
CA SER A 340 -7.64 5.42 15.53
C SER A 340 -6.50 4.44 15.19
N ALA A 341 -5.64 4.17 16.17
CA ALA A 341 -4.50 3.26 15.97
C ALA A 341 -4.94 1.81 15.66
N GLU A 342 -6.06 1.37 16.24
CA GLU A 342 -6.64 0.06 15.97
C GLU A 342 -7.28 -0.03 14.57
N GLU A 343 -7.89 1.03 14.06
CA GLU A 343 -8.39 1.09 12.68
C GLU A 343 -7.23 1.04 11.68
N LYS A 344 -6.13 1.74 11.95
CA LYS A 344 -4.91 1.66 11.14
C LYS A 344 -4.28 0.26 11.16
N LEU A 345 -4.38 -0.49 12.28
CA LEU A 345 -3.95 -1.88 12.34
C LEU A 345 -4.80 -2.77 11.43
N ILE A 346 -6.13 -2.58 11.43
CA ILE A 346 -7.05 -3.32 10.58
C ILE A 346 -6.77 -3.01 9.11
N ASP A 347 -6.62 -1.75 8.73
CA ASP A 347 -6.28 -1.33 7.37
C ASP A 347 -5.00 -2.00 6.88
N LYS A 348 -3.91 -1.91 7.67
CA LYS A 348 -2.65 -2.58 7.34
C LYS A 348 -2.80 -4.10 7.20
N SER A 349 -3.58 -4.72 8.06
CA SER A 349 -3.84 -6.16 8.00
C SER A 349 -4.60 -6.56 6.73
N GLN A 350 -5.60 -5.77 6.34
CA GLN A 350 -6.35 -5.96 5.11
C GLN A 350 -5.48 -5.77 3.87
N LEU A 351 -4.62 -4.75 3.85
CA LEU A 351 -3.65 -4.54 2.76
C LEU A 351 -2.71 -5.73 2.60
N MET A 352 -2.30 -6.37 3.69
CA MET A 352 -1.49 -7.60 3.65
C MET A 352 -2.30 -8.88 3.41
N GLY A 353 -3.63 -8.79 3.28
CA GLY A 353 -4.52 -9.93 3.09
C GLY A 353 -4.65 -10.85 4.31
N LEU A 354 -4.45 -10.31 5.53
CA LEU A 354 -4.55 -11.07 6.77
C LEU A 354 -5.99 -11.19 7.26
N THR A 355 -6.34 -12.37 7.74
CA THR A 355 -7.57 -12.61 8.49
C THR A 355 -7.45 -12.13 9.93
N ALA A 356 -8.56 -11.98 10.65
CA ALA A 356 -8.53 -11.58 12.05
C ALA A 356 -7.72 -12.55 12.96
N PRO A 357 -7.79 -13.88 12.82
CA PRO A 357 -6.89 -14.79 13.54
C PRO A 357 -5.41 -14.58 13.21
N GLU A 358 -5.04 -14.41 11.92
CA GLU A 358 -3.68 -14.15 11.49
C GLU A 358 -3.14 -12.81 12.03
N MET A 359 -3.95 -11.75 11.99
CA MET A 359 -3.63 -10.46 12.59
C MET A 359 -3.38 -10.61 14.10
N THR A 360 -4.27 -11.32 14.81
CA THR A 360 -4.20 -11.53 16.26
C THR A 360 -2.92 -12.27 16.64
N VAL A 361 -2.64 -13.40 16.02
CA VAL A 361 -1.49 -14.23 16.37
C VAL A 361 -0.17 -13.54 16.02
N LEU A 362 -0.11 -12.81 14.89
CA LEU A 362 1.07 -12.04 14.51
C LEU A 362 1.34 -10.91 15.50
N LEU A 363 0.33 -10.16 15.89
CA LEU A 363 0.51 -9.07 16.85
C LEU A 363 1.05 -9.60 18.18
N GLY A 364 0.41 -10.59 18.77
CA GLY A 364 0.86 -11.18 20.05
C GLY A 364 2.27 -11.74 19.97
N GLY A 365 2.61 -12.42 18.87
CA GLY A 365 3.95 -12.94 18.62
C GLY A 365 5.01 -11.84 18.46
N MET A 366 4.72 -10.81 17.67
CA MET A 366 5.62 -9.67 17.51
C MET A 366 5.91 -8.96 18.84
N ARG A 367 4.90 -8.86 19.72
CA ARG A 367 5.08 -8.30 21.08
C ARG A 367 6.03 -9.11 21.94
N VAL A 368 5.82 -10.42 22.06
CA VAL A 368 6.71 -11.27 22.88
C VAL A 368 8.12 -11.39 22.28
N LEU A 369 8.27 -11.18 20.97
CA LEU A 369 9.57 -11.12 20.30
C LEU A 369 10.28 -9.76 20.45
N ASP A 370 9.63 -8.78 21.12
CA ASP A 370 10.21 -7.47 21.44
C ASP A 370 10.58 -6.65 20.18
N THR A 371 9.66 -6.58 19.23
CA THR A 371 9.91 -6.01 17.89
C THR A 371 9.43 -4.58 17.72
N ASN A 372 9.06 -3.88 18.79
CA ASN A 372 8.65 -2.48 18.73
C ASN A 372 9.73 -1.61 18.05
N PHE A 373 9.27 -0.64 17.22
CA PHE A 373 10.19 0.15 16.40
C PHE A 373 11.13 1.03 17.23
N ASP A 374 10.62 1.61 18.31
CA ASP A 374 11.29 2.53 19.23
C ASP A 374 11.98 1.84 20.42
N ASN A 375 12.00 0.51 20.44
CA ASN A 375 12.45 -0.32 21.59
C ASN A 375 11.61 -0.18 22.86
N SER A 376 10.44 0.47 22.80
CA SER A 376 9.52 0.53 23.93
C SER A 376 9.08 -0.86 24.38
N LYS A 377 8.63 -0.95 25.64
CA LYS A 377 8.08 -2.19 26.20
C LYS A 377 6.54 -2.19 26.22
N ASN A 378 5.94 -1.25 25.54
CA ASN A 378 4.49 -1.16 25.43
C ASN A 378 3.94 -2.40 24.70
N GLY A 379 3.03 -3.12 25.32
CA GLY A 379 2.46 -4.36 24.78
C GLY A 379 3.36 -5.60 24.94
N VAL A 380 4.60 -5.46 25.42
CA VAL A 380 5.50 -6.61 25.67
C VAL A 380 5.10 -7.33 26.96
N PHE A 381 3.95 -8.01 26.94
CA PHE A 381 3.36 -8.67 28.12
C PHE A 381 4.02 -10.02 28.41
N THR A 382 5.34 -10.03 28.56
CA THR A 382 6.11 -11.22 28.94
C THR A 382 7.32 -10.85 29.79
N LYS A 383 7.70 -11.76 30.70
CA LYS A 383 8.95 -11.65 31.46
C LYS A 383 10.17 -12.22 30.72
N LYS A 384 9.96 -12.78 29.52
CA LYS A 384 10.99 -13.43 28.71
C LYS A 384 11.00 -12.88 27.27
N PRO A 385 11.29 -11.58 27.05
CA PRO A 385 11.30 -11.01 25.70
C PRO A 385 12.25 -11.77 24.76
N GLY A 386 11.85 -11.88 23.49
CA GLY A 386 12.60 -12.66 22.50
C GLY A 386 12.43 -14.17 22.63
N THR A 387 11.36 -14.61 23.32
CA THR A 387 10.96 -16.02 23.45
C THR A 387 9.55 -16.15 22.86
N LEU A 388 9.34 -17.10 21.96
CA LEU A 388 8.05 -17.27 21.29
C LEU A 388 7.09 -18.06 22.17
N THR A 389 6.31 -17.35 22.99
CA THR A 389 5.31 -17.87 23.92
C THR A 389 3.97 -17.17 23.71
N ASN A 390 2.89 -17.76 24.20
CA ASN A 390 1.57 -17.15 24.23
C ASN A 390 1.36 -16.16 25.40
N ASP A 391 2.43 -15.76 26.08
CA ASP A 391 2.41 -14.89 27.28
C ASP A 391 1.64 -13.59 27.03
N TYR A 392 1.68 -13.02 25.83
CA TYR A 392 0.96 -11.81 25.48
C TYR A 392 -0.53 -11.94 25.80
N PHE A 393 -1.17 -13.01 25.33
CA PHE A 393 -2.60 -13.24 25.52
C PHE A 393 -2.93 -13.61 26.97
N VAL A 394 -2.12 -14.45 27.60
CA VAL A 394 -2.28 -14.84 29.00
C VAL A 394 -2.23 -13.61 29.91
N ASN A 395 -1.26 -12.73 29.71
CA ASN A 395 -1.09 -11.54 30.56
C ASN A 395 -2.07 -10.40 30.22
N LEU A 396 -2.48 -10.25 28.95
CA LEU A 396 -3.50 -9.30 28.55
C LEU A 396 -4.85 -9.61 29.22
N LEU A 397 -5.21 -10.89 29.29
CA LEU A 397 -6.49 -11.36 29.81
C LEU A 397 -6.46 -11.71 31.31
N ASP A 398 -5.31 -11.50 32.00
CA ASP A 398 -5.18 -11.77 33.42
C ASP A 398 -6.13 -10.91 34.25
N MET A 399 -7.13 -11.54 34.88
CA MET A 399 -8.14 -10.86 35.71
C MET A 399 -7.57 -10.20 36.97
N ASN A 400 -6.33 -10.52 37.35
CA ASN A 400 -5.61 -9.84 38.43
C ASN A 400 -4.94 -8.54 37.97
N THR A 401 -5.06 -8.19 36.70
CA THR A 401 -4.54 -6.94 36.15
C THR A 401 -5.72 -5.97 35.90
N THR A 402 -5.61 -4.74 36.38
CA THR A 402 -6.52 -3.64 36.08
C THR A 402 -5.82 -2.65 35.17
N TRP A 403 -6.45 -2.32 34.07
CA TRP A 403 -5.92 -1.35 33.11
C TRP A 403 -6.46 0.04 33.39
N LYS A 404 -5.58 1.04 33.40
CA LYS A 404 -5.91 2.44 33.56
C LYS A 404 -5.09 3.28 32.59
N GLU A 405 -5.72 4.26 32.01
CA GLU A 405 -5.12 5.28 31.18
C GLU A 405 -4.05 6.07 31.93
N THR A 406 -2.92 6.37 31.27
CA THR A 406 -1.78 7.07 31.86
C THR A 406 -1.86 8.58 31.69
N ASP A 407 -2.49 9.04 30.60
CA ASP A 407 -2.60 10.45 30.24
C ASP A 407 -3.89 10.72 29.45
N SER A 408 -4.15 12.00 29.15
CA SER A 408 -5.30 12.43 28.39
C SER A 408 -5.25 12.09 26.89
N SER A 409 -4.20 11.45 26.40
CA SER A 409 -4.08 11.09 24.98
C SER A 409 -4.87 9.84 24.62
N GLU A 410 -5.32 9.06 25.62
CA GLU A 410 -6.00 7.77 25.46
C GLU A 410 -5.19 6.74 24.64
N GLN A 411 -3.86 6.89 24.55
CA GLN A 411 -3.00 6.04 23.75
C GLN A 411 -2.22 5.01 24.56
N LEU A 412 -1.89 5.36 25.82
CA LEU A 412 -1.07 4.55 26.73
C LEU A 412 -1.82 4.18 28.01
N PHE A 413 -1.63 2.95 28.44
CA PHE A 413 -2.29 2.35 29.58
C PHE A 413 -1.29 1.63 30.49
N GLU A 414 -1.53 1.75 31.80
CA GLU A 414 -0.85 0.97 32.83
C GLU A 414 -1.71 -0.21 33.27
N GLY A 415 -1.15 -1.40 33.18
CA GLY A 415 -1.69 -2.61 33.79
C GLY A 415 -1.16 -2.79 35.22
N LYS A 416 -2.03 -2.63 36.23
CA LYS A 416 -1.67 -2.74 37.65
C LYS A 416 -2.17 -4.04 38.25
N ASP A 417 -1.36 -4.61 39.11
CA ASP A 417 -1.78 -5.72 39.95
C ASP A 417 -2.92 -5.29 40.88
N ARG A 418 -4.04 -5.99 40.82
CA ARG A 418 -5.29 -5.63 41.51
C ARG A 418 -5.15 -5.58 43.03
N LYS A 419 -4.26 -6.40 43.62
CA LYS A 419 -4.07 -6.49 45.06
C LYS A 419 -3.04 -5.48 45.56
N THR A 420 -1.92 -5.35 44.84
CA THR A 420 -0.76 -4.55 45.29
C THR A 420 -0.72 -3.16 44.68
N ASN A 421 -1.57 -2.89 43.67
CA ASN A 421 -1.59 -1.66 42.88
C ASN A 421 -0.24 -1.32 42.18
N LYS A 422 0.70 -2.29 42.11
CA LYS A 422 1.95 -2.10 41.40
C LYS A 422 1.77 -2.26 39.90
N VAL A 423 2.43 -1.41 39.11
CA VAL A 423 2.48 -1.53 37.66
C VAL A 423 3.17 -2.81 37.27
N LYS A 424 2.51 -3.63 36.45
CA LYS A 424 3.02 -4.87 35.85
C LYS A 424 3.41 -4.68 34.40
N TRP A 425 2.55 -3.94 33.66
CA TRP A 425 2.66 -3.81 32.23
C TRP A 425 2.34 -2.38 31.77
N HIS A 426 2.85 -2.00 30.61
CA HIS A 426 2.40 -0.86 29.84
C HIS A 426 1.86 -1.38 28.50
N GLY A 427 0.72 -0.88 28.07
CA GLY A 427 0.11 -1.26 26.80
C GLY A 427 -0.36 -0.05 26.02
N THR A 428 -0.55 -0.23 24.73
CA THR A 428 -1.16 0.77 23.87
C THR A 428 -2.64 0.43 23.64
N ARG A 429 -3.35 1.38 23.05
CA ARG A 429 -4.73 1.18 22.58
C ARG A 429 -4.84 -0.03 21.62
N VAL A 430 -3.83 -0.20 20.74
CA VAL A 430 -3.72 -1.36 19.85
C VAL A 430 -3.63 -2.69 20.60
N ASP A 431 -2.98 -2.70 21.75
CA ASP A 431 -2.88 -3.94 22.57
C ASP A 431 -4.19 -4.24 23.28
N LEU A 432 -4.84 -3.21 23.85
CA LEU A 432 -6.01 -3.42 24.69
C LEU A 432 -7.29 -3.75 23.90
N ILE A 433 -7.35 -3.42 22.61
CA ILE A 433 -8.49 -3.80 21.76
C ILE A 433 -8.68 -5.32 21.69
N PHE A 434 -7.58 -6.09 21.80
CA PHE A 434 -7.64 -7.57 21.83
C PHE A 434 -8.20 -8.13 23.15
N GLY A 435 -8.35 -7.31 24.17
CA GLY A 435 -9.01 -7.66 25.42
C GLY A 435 -10.42 -7.08 25.55
N SER A 436 -10.82 -6.11 24.73
CA SER A 436 -12.08 -5.36 24.86
C SER A 436 -13.05 -5.56 23.69
N ASN A 437 -12.59 -5.69 22.46
CA ASN A 437 -13.46 -6.00 21.32
C ASN A 437 -13.90 -7.46 21.37
N SER A 438 -15.20 -7.75 21.25
CA SER A 438 -15.76 -9.08 21.44
C SER A 438 -15.17 -10.16 20.51
N GLN A 439 -14.95 -9.84 19.24
CA GLN A 439 -14.38 -10.77 18.27
C GLN A 439 -12.89 -11.00 18.52
N LEU A 440 -12.11 -9.95 18.71
CA LEU A 440 -10.67 -10.04 18.94
C LEU A 440 -10.37 -10.68 20.29
N ARG A 441 -11.19 -10.40 21.30
CA ARG A 441 -11.09 -11.02 22.61
C ARG A 441 -11.34 -12.54 22.53
N ALA A 442 -12.35 -12.98 21.80
CA ALA A 442 -12.60 -14.43 21.61
C ALA A 442 -11.38 -15.14 20.98
N LEU A 443 -10.73 -14.50 20.00
CA LEU A 443 -9.48 -15.01 19.42
C LEU A 443 -8.32 -15.01 20.42
N ALA A 444 -8.18 -13.95 21.20
CA ALA A 444 -7.17 -13.86 22.25
C ALA A 444 -7.34 -14.92 23.34
N GLU A 445 -8.59 -15.23 23.73
CA GLU A 445 -8.93 -16.28 24.69
C GLU A 445 -8.51 -17.67 24.20
N VAL A 446 -8.67 -17.97 22.90
CA VAL A 446 -8.18 -19.22 22.30
C VAL A 446 -6.68 -19.39 22.54
N TYR A 447 -5.89 -18.33 22.31
CA TYR A 447 -4.45 -18.39 22.49
C TYR A 447 -4.01 -18.28 23.95
N ALA A 448 -4.84 -17.76 24.84
CA ALA A 448 -4.55 -17.67 26.27
C ALA A 448 -4.77 -18.99 27.04
N CYS A 449 -5.42 -20.00 26.45
CA CYS A 449 -5.65 -21.28 27.08
C CYS A 449 -4.33 -22.00 27.41
N ASN A 450 -4.32 -22.78 28.50
CA ASN A 450 -3.12 -23.46 29.00
C ASN A 450 -2.51 -24.47 28.01
N ASP A 451 -3.33 -25.06 27.15
CA ASP A 451 -2.96 -26.05 26.14
C ASP A 451 -2.67 -25.44 24.75
N SER A 452 -2.79 -24.12 24.61
CA SER A 452 -2.70 -23.44 23.31
C SER A 452 -1.29 -23.09 22.86
N SER A 453 -0.25 -23.37 23.64
CA SER A 453 1.11 -22.99 23.30
C SER A 453 1.57 -23.47 21.91
N ASP A 454 1.29 -24.73 21.57
CA ASP A 454 1.68 -25.30 20.27
C ASP A 454 0.82 -24.76 19.15
N LYS A 455 -0.49 -24.59 19.38
CA LYS A 455 -1.39 -23.96 18.43
C LYS A 455 -0.93 -22.52 18.11
N PHE A 456 -0.63 -21.73 19.13
CA PHE A 456 -0.13 -20.36 18.96
C PHE A 456 1.13 -20.33 18.07
N ILE A 457 2.12 -21.19 18.37
CA ILE A 457 3.39 -21.21 17.62
C ILE A 457 3.14 -21.60 16.16
N ASN A 458 2.32 -22.63 15.93
CA ASN A 458 2.00 -23.11 14.56
C ASN A 458 1.26 -22.04 13.75
N ASP A 459 0.25 -21.42 14.33
CA ASP A 459 -0.54 -20.38 13.68
C ASP A 459 0.31 -19.12 13.40
N PHE A 460 1.19 -18.74 14.36
CA PHE A 460 2.15 -17.65 14.16
C PHE A 460 3.11 -17.92 13.00
N VAL A 461 3.69 -19.12 12.94
CA VAL A 461 4.61 -19.52 11.87
C VAL A 461 3.90 -19.55 10.52
N SER A 462 2.65 -20.03 10.48
CA SER A 462 1.84 -20.03 9.27
C SER A 462 1.56 -18.62 8.77
N ALA A 463 1.06 -17.74 9.64
CA ALA A 463 0.79 -16.34 9.30
C ALA A 463 2.06 -15.57 8.92
N TRP A 464 3.18 -15.79 9.64
CA TRP A 464 4.48 -15.26 9.27
C TRP A 464 4.92 -15.69 7.87
N THR A 465 4.82 -16.98 7.58
CA THR A 465 5.18 -17.53 6.26
C THR A 465 4.34 -16.92 5.15
N LYS A 466 3.05 -16.69 5.39
CA LYS A 466 2.17 -15.99 4.46
C LYS A 466 2.68 -14.57 4.18
N VAL A 467 2.98 -13.77 5.21
CA VAL A 467 3.49 -12.39 5.04
C VAL A 467 4.81 -12.39 4.28
N MET A 468 5.75 -13.27 4.63
CA MET A 468 7.06 -13.34 3.97
C MET A 468 6.98 -13.72 2.49
N ASN A 469 5.88 -14.31 2.03
CA ASN A 469 5.71 -14.76 0.65
C ASN A 469 4.58 -14.05 -0.10
N SER A 470 3.99 -12.99 0.44
CA SER A 470 2.86 -12.29 -0.17
C SER A 470 3.17 -11.74 -1.56
N ASP A 471 4.41 -11.37 -1.83
CA ASP A 471 4.92 -10.88 -3.12
C ASP A 471 5.50 -11.97 -4.04
N ARG A 472 5.36 -13.26 -3.69
CA ARG A 472 5.92 -14.38 -4.43
C ARG A 472 4.89 -14.99 -5.40
N PHE A 473 4.58 -14.25 -6.47
CA PHE A 473 3.66 -14.68 -7.53
C PHE A 473 4.18 -15.84 -8.39
N ASP A 474 5.41 -16.24 -8.17
CA ASP A 474 6.04 -17.39 -8.83
C ASP A 474 5.85 -18.71 -8.07
N LEU A 475 5.33 -18.66 -6.84
CA LEU A 475 5.02 -19.84 -6.05
C LEU A 475 3.56 -20.25 -6.26
N LYS A 476 3.37 -21.55 -6.52
CA LYS A 476 2.05 -22.18 -6.40
C LYS A 476 1.93 -22.64 -4.94
N LEU A 477 1.50 -21.74 -4.08
CA LEU A 477 1.13 -22.10 -2.70
C LEU A 477 -0.27 -22.67 -2.76
N ASN A 478 -0.38 -23.98 -2.54
CA ASN A 478 -1.68 -24.69 -2.45
C ASN A 478 -2.44 -24.24 -1.22
#